data_1abfe411db92cb6b0585a7e85302192a
#
_entry.id   1abfe411db92cb6b0585a7e85302192a
#
_cell.length_a   1.000
_cell.length_b   1.000
_cell.length_c   1.000
_cell.angle_alpha   90.00
_cell.angle_beta   90.00
_cell.angle_gamma   90.00
#
_symmetry.space_group_name_H-M   'P 1'
#
loop_
_entity.id
_entity.type
_entity.pdbx_description
1 polymer ?
#
loop_
_entity_poly.entity_id
_entity_poly.type
_entity_poly.pdbx_seq_one_letter_code
_entity_poly.pdbx_strand_id
1 'polypeptide(L)'
;MKVVIVGGVAGGASAAARIRRLDEHAQIIMIERSGYVSYANCGLPYYVGGVIKEQEELTLQTPESFWDRFRIDVRVRQEVTAINPAEKTVTVRTLDSGKIYTESYDKLLLAPGAKPTVPALSGVSSERVFTLRTVEDTLRIRRFVEDQKPKTAVLAGGGFI
;
A
#
# COMPACT_ATOMS: atom_id res chain seq x y z
N MET A 1 16.12 16.08 11.63
CA MET A 1 15.84 14.65 11.95
C MET A 1 15.39 13.95 10.67
N LYS A 2 15.92 12.74 10.39
CA LYS A 2 15.52 11.93 9.23
C LYS A 2 14.62 10.78 9.68
N VAL A 3 13.42 10.72 9.15
CA VAL A 3 12.43 9.68 9.48
C VAL A 3 12.15 8.84 8.24
N VAL A 4 12.32 7.52 8.37
CA VAL A 4 11.91 6.56 7.34
C VAL A 4 10.62 5.88 7.81
N ILE A 5 9.63 5.80 6.94
CA ILE A 5 8.31 5.20 7.18
C ILE A 5 8.14 4.05 6.19
N VAL A 6 7.88 2.85 6.72
CA VAL A 6 7.62 1.66 5.90
C VAL A 6 6.10 1.43 5.84
N GLY A 7 5.54 1.58 4.65
CA GLY A 7 4.10 1.53 4.39
C GLY A 7 3.46 2.92 4.31
N GLY A 8 2.73 3.15 3.23
CA GLY A 8 2.23 4.46 2.81
C GLY A 8 0.70 4.62 2.87
N VAL A 9 -0.04 3.74 3.56
CA VAL A 9 -1.49 3.82 3.62
C VAL A 9 -1.93 4.49 4.93
N ALA A 10 -2.87 3.96 5.67
CA ALA A 10 -3.50 4.64 6.81
C ALA A 10 -2.49 5.08 7.89
N GLY A 11 -1.71 4.12 8.44
CA GLY A 11 -0.77 4.39 9.53
C GLY A 11 0.40 5.28 9.10
N GLY A 12 1.06 4.90 8.00
CA GLY A 12 2.24 5.62 7.51
C GLY A 12 1.93 7.03 7.01
N ALA A 13 0.89 7.17 6.18
CA ALA A 13 0.47 8.47 5.65
C ALA A 13 0.04 9.44 6.76
N SER A 14 -0.74 8.96 7.74
CA SER A 14 -1.16 9.77 8.89
C SER A 14 0.01 10.20 9.75
N ALA A 15 0.95 9.28 10.01
CA ALA A 15 2.15 9.58 10.79
C ALA A 15 3.05 10.59 10.05
N ALA A 16 3.28 10.41 8.76
CA ALA A 16 4.08 11.32 7.94
C ALA A 16 3.54 12.76 7.99
N ALA A 17 2.23 12.92 7.77
CA ALA A 17 1.58 14.22 7.85
C ALA A 17 1.63 14.83 9.27
N ARG A 18 1.54 13.99 10.32
CA ARG A 18 1.66 14.45 11.70
C ARG A 18 3.07 14.87 12.04
N ILE A 19 4.07 14.10 11.65
CA ILE A 19 5.48 14.44 11.86
C ILE A 19 5.81 15.79 11.22
N ARG A 20 5.38 16.02 9.98
CA ARG A 20 5.59 17.30 9.28
C ARG A 20 4.99 18.48 10.04
N ARG A 21 3.82 18.32 10.64
CA ARG A 21 3.19 19.39 11.44
C ARG A 21 3.92 19.68 12.76
N LEU A 22 4.68 18.71 13.27
CA LEU A 22 5.46 18.85 14.52
C LEU A 22 6.90 19.33 14.27
N ASP A 23 7.46 19.00 13.08
CA ASP A 23 8.82 19.36 12.68
C ASP A 23 8.84 19.66 11.18
N GLU A 24 8.81 20.95 10.84
CA GLU A 24 8.83 21.41 9.46
C GLU A 24 10.16 21.13 8.74
N HIS A 25 11.24 20.92 9.49
CA HIS A 25 12.58 20.65 8.97
C HIS A 25 12.92 19.14 8.90
N ALA A 26 12.04 18.26 9.37
CA ALA A 26 12.26 16.83 9.28
C ALA A 26 12.40 16.37 7.82
N GLN A 27 13.40 15.56 7.53
CA GLN A 27 13.44 14.79 6.29
C GLN A 27 12.56 13.56 6.45
N ILE A 28 11.50 13.44 5.68
CA ILE A 28 10.54 12.33 5.78
C ILE A 28 10.56 11.56 4.46
N ILE A 29 10.89 10.27 4.56
CA ILE A 29 10.88 9.33 3.43
C ILE A 29 9.84 8.27 3.75
N MET A 30 8.90 8.04 2.86
CA MET A 30 7.86 7.02 2.96
C MET A 30 8.04 5.99 1.85
N ILE A 31 8.26 4.74 2.20
CA ILE A 31 8.55 3.64 1.27
C ILE A 31 7.33 2.72 1.23
N GLU A 32 6.74 2.58 0.04
CA GLU A 32 5.54 1.77 -0.18
C GLU A 32 5.78 0.73 -1.28
N ARG A 33 5.43 -0.52 -0.98
CA ARG A 33 5.59 -1.64 -1.92
C ARG A 33 4.58 -1.59 -3.07
N SER A 34 3.36 -1.16 -2.80
CA SER A 34 2.31 -0.91 -3.80
C SER A 34 2.66 0.28 -4.70
N GLY A 35 1.96 0.41 -5.82
CA GLY A 35 1.98 1.62 -6.65
C GLY A 35 1.13 2.76 -6.08
N TYR A 36 0.41 2.53 -4.98
CA TYR A 36 -0.58 3.46 -4.43
C TYR A 36 -0.31 3.77 -2.96
N VAL A 37 -0.54 5.00 -2.58
CA VAL A 37 -0.43 5.49 -1.20
C VAL A 37 -1.75 6.15 -0.78
N SER A 38 -1.98 6.25 0.54
CA SER A 38 -3.11 7.01 1.09
C SER A 38 -4.45 6.70 0.42
N TYR A 39 -4.72 5.43 0.18
CA TYR A 39 -6.00 5.02 -0.40
C TYR A 39 -6.99 4.55 0.67
N ALA A 40 -8.28 4.65 0.32
CA ALA A 40 -9.38 4.25 1.19
C ALA A 40 -9.59 2.71 1.13
N ASN A 41 -9.00 1.97 2.08
CA ASN A 41 -9.18 0.51 2.15
C ASN A 41 -10.65 0.09 2.15
N CYS A 42 -11.51 0.82 2.88
CA CYS A 42 -12.95 0.56 2.93
C CYS A 42 -13.67 0.87 1.61
N GLY A 43 -13.07 1.65 0.71
CA GLY A 43 -13.62 1.97 -0.60
C GLY A 43 -13.43 0.85 -1.64
N LEU A 44 -12.45 -0.02 -1.44
CA LEU A 44 -12.07 -1.05 -2.40
C LEU A 44 -13.24 -1.98 -2.80
N PRO A 45 -14.04 -2.52 -1.86
CA PRO A 45 -15.21 -3.34 -2.22
C PRO A 45 -16.27 -2.56 -3.00
N TYR A 46 -16.45 -1.28 -2.70
CA TYR A 46 -17.42 -0.43 -3.38
C TYR A 46 -17.01 -0.13 -4.83
N TYR A 47 -15.71 -0.05 -5.10
CA TYR A 47 -15.23 0.05 -6.46
C TYR A 47 -15.44 -1.25 -7.24
N VAL A 48 -15.17 -2.42 -6.64
CA VAL A 48 -15.48 -3.72 -7.25
C VAL A 48 -16.97 -3.84 -7.58
N GLY A 49 -17.83 -3.40 -6.67
CA GLY A 49 -19.30 -3.41 -6.83
C GLY A 49 -19.85 -2.31 -7.73
N GLY A 50 -19.02 -1.40 -8.26
CA GLY A 50 -19.43 -0.34 -9.17
C GLY A 50 -20.15 0.84 -8.53
N VAL A 51 -20.12 0.96 -7.19
CA VAL A 51 -20.63 2.13 -6.45
C VAL A 51 -19.67 3.30 -6.63
N ILE A 52 -18.37 3.06 -6.38
CA ILE A 52 -17.31 3.98 -6.79
C ILE A 52 -17.00 3.65 -8.25
N LYS A 53 -17.02 4.63 -9.12
CA LYS A 53 -16.88 4.45 -10.56
C LYS A 53 -15.48 4.72 -11.06
N GLU A 54 -14.87 5.79 -10.57
CA GLU A 54 -13.57 6.26 -11.01
C GLU A 54 -12.46 5.74 -10.09
N GLN A 55 -11.38 5.26 -10.66
CA GLN A 55 -10.25 4.72 -9.91
C GLN A 55 -9.59 5.79 -9.04
N GLU A 56 -9.56 7.01 -9.51
CA GLU A 56 -8.97 8.16 -8.84
C GLU A 56 -9.64 8.46 -7.48
N GLU A 57 -10.92 8.11 -7.33
CA GLU A 57 -11.67 8.27 -6.08
C GLU A 57 -11.17 7.33 -4.96
N LEU A 58 -10.42 6.29 -5.30
CA LEU A 58 -9.81 5.39 -4.30
C LEU A 58 -8.62 6.02 -3.60
N THR A 59 -7.91 6.93 -4.26
CA THR A 59 -6.67 7.53 -3.76
C THR A 59 -6.91 8.92 -3.22
N LEU A 60 -6.62 9.12 -1.92
CA LEU A 60 -6.78 10.41 -1.24
C LEU A 60 -5.60 11.34 -1.52
N GLN A 61 -4.41 10.80 -1.71
CA GLN A 61 -3.17 11.49 -2.01
C GLN A 61 -2.31 10.66 -2.96
N THR A 62 -1.50 11.36 -3.77
CA THR A 62 -0.47 10.77 -4.62
C THR A 62 0.94 11.10 -4.09
N PRO A 63 2.01 10.44 -4.56
CA PRO A 63 3.39 10.84 -4.24
C PRO A 63 3.67 12.32 -4.48
N GLU A 64 3.20 12.85 -5.61
CA GLU A 64 3.35 14.24 -6.00
C GLU A 64 2.64 15.18 -5.02
N SER A 65 1.40 14.86 -4.65
CA SER A 65 0.63 15.67 -3.71
C SER A 65 1.23 15.66 -2.29
N PHE A 66 1.85 14.54 -1.88
CA PHE A 66 2.62 14.48 -0.63
C PHE A 66 3.85 15.38 -0.68
N TRP A 67 4.55 15.40 -1.81
CA TRP A 67 5.69 16.28 -1.98
C TRP A 67 5.28 17.75 -1.98
N ASP A 68 4.29 18.10 -2.77
CA ASP A 68 3.86 19.51 -2.96
C ASP A 68 3.34 20.11 -1.66
N ARG A 69 2.51 19.36 -0.93
CA ARG A 69 1.83 19.86 0.27
C ARG A 69 2.64 19.70 1.55
N PHE A 70 3.45 18.64 1.65
CA PHE A 70 4.08 18.23 2.90
C PHE A 70 5.59 18.03 2.79
N ARG A 71 6.19 18.16 1.59
CA ARG A 71 7.61 17.84 1.37
C ARG A 71 8.00 16.48 1.92
N ILE A 72 7.17 15.46 1.69
CA ILE A 72 7.41 14.06 2.03
C ILE A 72 7.85 13.35 0.75
N ASP A 73 9.04 12.72 0.80
CA ASP A 73 9.58 11.88 -0.28
C ASP A 73 8.87 10.52 -0.25
N VAL A 74 7.91 10.32 -1.13
CA VAL A 74 7.14 9.07 -1.24
C VAL A 74 7.69 8.23 -2.37
N ARG A 75 8.16 7.03 -2.02
CA ARG A 75 8.75 6.07 -2.96
C ARG A 75 7.86 4.84 -3.07
N VAL A 76 7.06 4.81 -4.13
CA VAL A 76 6.19 3.67 -4.47
C VAL A 76 6.96 2.60 -5.26
N ARG A 77 6.42 1.40 -5.35
CA ARG A 77 7.05 0.25 -6.00
C ARG A 77 8.43 -0.08 -5.40
N GLN A 78 8.59 0.19 -4.11
CA GLN A 78 9.81 -0.08 -3.37
C GLN A 78 9.50 -0.85 -2.09
N GLU A 79 10.27 -1.89 -1.84
CA GLU A 79 10.06 -2.80 -0.71
C GLU A 79 11.24 -2.74 0.24
N VAL A 80 10.97 -2.49 1.52
CA VAL A 80 11.97 -2.68 2.57
C VAL A 80 12.09 -4.17 2.84
N THR A 81 13.26 -4.75 2.58
CA THR A 81 13.52 -6.19 2.70
C THR A 81 14.28 -6.56 3.97
N ALA A 82 15.00 -5.62 4.59
CA ALA A 82 15.73 -5.83 5.84
C ALA A 82 15.86 -4.52 6.63
N ILE A 83 16.02 -4.67 7.93
CA ILE A 83 16.30 -3.57 8.88
C ILE A 83 17.57 -3.91 9.63
N ASN A 84 18.50 -2.97 9.70
CA ASN A 84 19.68 -3.03 10.57
C ASN A 84 19.56 -1.96 11.67
N PRO A 85 19.05 -2.31 12.85
CA PRO A 85 18.85 -1.34 13.92
C PRO A 85 20.16 -0.78 14.50
N ALA A 86 21.24 -1.56 14.46
CA ALA A 86 22.55 -1.13 15.01
C ALA A 86 23.13 0.03 14.20
N GLU A 87 23.03 -0.04 12.87
CA GLU A 87 23.49 1.01 11.96
C GLU A 87 22.40 2.02 11.57
N LYS A 88 21.18 1.82 12.07
CA LYS A 88 20.00 2.63 11.71
C LYS A 88 19.81 2.74 10.20
N THR A 89 19.77 1.60 9.53
CA THR A 89 19.54 1.52 8.08
C THR A 89 18.46 0.51 7.72
N VAL A 90 17.84 0.72 6.57
CA VAL A 90 16.96 -0.25 5.92
C VAL A 90 17.49 -0.59 4.54
N THR A 91 17.35 -1.86 4.15
CA THR A 91 17.62 -2.30 2.78
C THR A 91 16.34 -2.19 1.97
N VAL A 92 16.42 -1.53 0.84
CA VAL A 92 15.28 -1.25 -0.04
C VAL A 92 15.52 -1.88 -1.41
N ARG A 93 14.52 -2.58 -1.93
CA ARG A 93 14.50 -3.12 -3.29
C ARG A 93 13.49 -2.36 -4.14
N THR A 94 13.92 -1.80 -5.27
CA THR A 94 13.03 -1.25 -6.29
C THR A 94 12.43 -2.40 -7.09
N LEU A 95 11.12 -2.55 -7.10
CA LEU A 95 10.45 -3.72 -7.67
C LEU A 95 10.53 -3.77 -9.19
N ASP A 96 10.54 -2.63 -9.85
CA ASP A 96 10.54 -2.55 -11.31
C ASP A 96 11.92 -2.86 -11.91
N SER A 97 13.01 -2.47 -11.26
CA SER A 97 14.39 -2.66 -11.75
C SER A 97 15.14 -3.76 -11.01
N GLY A 98 14.65 -4.22 -9.86
CA GLY A 98 15.38 -5.14 -8.98
C GLY A 98 16.56 -4.50 -8.24
N LYS A 99 16.83 -3.20 -8.44
CA LYS A 99 17.94 -2.49 -7.80
C LYS A 99 17.76 -2.49 -6.27
N ILE A 100 18.85 -2.75 -5.56
CA ILE A 100 18.90 -2.73 -4.10
C ILE A 100 19.77 -1.55 -3.66
N TYR A 101 19.32 -0.84 -2.63
CA TYR A 101 20.08 0.22 -1.99
C TYR A 101 19.80 0.26 -0.48
N THR A 102 20.60 1.01 0.24
CA THR A 102 20.47 1.21 1.69
C THR A 102 20.02 2.65 1.97
N GLU A 103 19.03 2.80 2.87
CA GLU A 103 18.54 4.10 3.34
C GLU A 103 18.77 4.21 4.85
N SER A 104 19.43 5.30 5.29
CA SER A 104 19.67 5.57 6.70
C SER A 104 18.49 6.31 7.34
N TYR A 105 18.36 6.19 8.67
CA TYR A 105 17.33 6.91 9.44
C TYR A 105 17.79 7.30 10.82
N ASP A 106 17.22 8.37 11.37
CA ASP A 106 17.29 8.67 12.80
C ASP A 106 16.17 7.95 13.56
N LYS A 107 14.98 7.92 12.95
CA LYS A 107 13.78 7.22 13.44
C LYS A 107 13.16 6.39 12.34
N LEU A 108 12.68 5.20 12.69
CA LEU A 108 11.99 4.28 11.80
C LEU A 108 10.58 4.04 12.31
N LEU A 109 9.59 4.17 11.43
CA LEU A 109 8.19 3.83 11.69
C LEU A 109 7.80 2.67 10.80
N LEU A 110 7.22 1.63 11.40
CA LEU A 110 6.75 0.45 10.68
C LEU A 110 5.23 0.45 10.64
N ALA A 111 4.66 0.56 9.45
CA ALA A 111 3.22 0.49 9.16
C ALA A 111 2.96 -0.42 7.94
N PRO A 112 3.49 -1.66 7.90
CA PRO A 112 3.47 -2.51 6.71
C PRO A 112 2.09 -3.07 6.37
N GLY A 113 1.08 -2.84 7.21
CA GLY A 113 -0.25 -3.39 7.06
C GLY A 113 -0.32 -4.90 7.32
N ALA A 114 -1.20 -5.58 6.61
CA ALA A 114 -1.43 -7.01 6.71
C ALA A 114 -1.49 -7.66 5.33
N LYS A 115 -1.23 -8.96 5.28
CA LYS A 115 -1.41 -9.81 4.10
C LYS A 115 -2.59 -10.75 4.35
N PRO A 116 -3.49 -10.95 3.37
CA PRO A 116 -4.55 -11.94 3.50
C PRO A 116 -3.97 -13.34 3.70
N THR A 117 -4.53 -14.08 4.64
CA THR A 117 -4.22 -15.51 4.81
C THR A 117 -5.10 -16.29 3.84
N VAL A 118 -4.47 -17.01 2.93
CA VAL A 118 -5.17 -17.91 2.01
C VAL A 118 -5.06 -19.31 2.59
N PRO A 119 -6.19 -19.96 2.96
CA PRO A 119 -6.16 -21.32 3.52
C PRO A 119 -5.69 -22.32 2.46
N ALA A 120 -5.02 -23.39 2.90
CA ALA A 120 -4.55 -24.47 2.03
C ALA A 120 -5.72 -25.38 1.63
N LEU A 121 -6.53 -24.93 0.69
CA LEU A 121 -7.68 -25.67 0.17
C LEU A 121 -7.43 -26.10 -1.27
N SER A 122 -8.03 -27.22 -1.67
CA SER A 122 -8.02 -27.65 -3.07
C SER A 122 -8.67 -26.57 -3.96
N GLY A 123 -8.01 -26.23 -5.06
CA GLY A 123 -8.51 -25.23 -6.01
C GLY A 123 -8.25 -23.77 -5.64
N VAL A 124 -7.64 -23.47 -4.49
CA VAL A 124 -7.37 -22.10 -4.05
C VAL A 124 -6.41 -21.32 -4.96
N SER A 125 -5.59 -22.02 -5.73
CA SER A 125 -4.67 -21.42 -6.73
C SER A 125 -5.34 -21.13 -8.07
N SER A 126 -6.65 -21.34 -8.21
CA SER A 126 -7.38 -21.01 -9.43
C SER A 126 -7.33 -19.50 -9.70
N GLU A 127 -7.25 -19.13 -10.97
CA GLU A 127 -7.31 -17.72 -11.42
C GLU A 127 -8.65 -17.03 -11.08
N ARG A 128 -9.66 -17.82 -10.67
CA ARG A 128 -10.99 -17.35 -10.24
C ARG A 128 -11.08 -17.12 -8.73
N VAL A 129 -9.99 -17.34 -8.00
CA VAL A 129 -9.92 -17.12 -6.54
C VAL A 129 -9.13 -15.85 -6.28
N PHE A 130 -9.74 -14.94 -5.55
CA PHE A 130 -9.20 -13.61 -5.27
C PHE A 130 -9.18 -13.36 -3.77
N THR A 131 -8.20 -12.56 -3.35
CA THR A 131 -8.22 -11.84 -2.08
C THR A 131 -8.34 -10.36 -2.38
N LEU A 132 -8.97 -9.60 -1.48
CA LEU A 132 -9.13 -8.16 -1.64
C LEU A 132 -8.42 -7.44 -0.50
N ARG A 133 -7.29 -6.81 -0.80
CA ARG A 133 -6.51 -6.06 0.20
C ARG A 133 -5.93 -4.76 -0.34
N THR A 134 -5.53 -4.73 -1.61
CA THR A 134 -4.84 -3.60 -2.23
C THR A 134 -5.64 -3.03 -3.41
N VAL A 135 -5.22 -1.86 -3.89
CA VAL A 135 -5.80 -1.29 -5.12
C VAL A 135 -5.56 -2.22 -6.31
N GLU A 136 -4.38 -2.83 -6.39
CA GLU A 136 -4.06 -3.79 -7.46
C GLU A 136 -4.98 -5.01 -7.44
N ASP A 137 -5.29 -5.55 -6.25
CA ASP A 137 -6.27 -6.64 -6.12
C ASP A 137 -7.64 -6.21 -6.64
N THR A 138 -8.07 -5.01 -6.25
CA THR A 138 -9.35 -4.40 -6.66
C THR A 138 -9.45 -4.28 -8.17
N LEU A 139 -8.43 -3.72 -8.81
CA LEU A 139 -8.37 -3.55 -10.26
C LEU A 139 -8.39 -4.90 -10.98
N ARG A 140 -7.68 -5.91 -10.44
CA ARG A 140 -7.68 -7.26 -10.99
C ARG A 140 -9.06 -7.90 -10.92
N ILE A 141 -9.74 -7.80 -9.76
CA ILE A 141 -11.09 -8.34 -9.58
C ILE A 141 -12.06 -7.63 -10.51
N ARG A 142 -12.04 -6.29 -10.55
CA ARG A 142 -12.92 -5.50 -11.40
C ARG A 142 -12.79 -5.88 -12.87
N ARG A 143 -11.55 -5.93 -13.37
CA ARG A 143 -11.27 -6.36 -14.76
C ARG A 143 -11.80 -7.76 -15.03
N PHE A 144 -11.56 -8.72 -14.11
CA PHE A 144 -12.07 -10.08 -14.27
C PHE A 144 -13.59 -10.12 -14.37
N VAL A 145 -14.29 -9.35 -13.53
CA VAL A 145 -15.76 -9.28 -13.56
C VAL A 145 -16.27 -8.66 -14.87
N GLU A 146 -15.64 -7.62 -15.35
CA GLU A 146 -16.00 -6.94 -16.59
C GLU A 146 -15.76 -7.82 -17.83
N ASP A 147 -14.63 -8.53 -17.88
CA ASP A 147 -14.21 -9.35 -19.02
C ASP A 147 -14.97 -10.69 -19.06
N GLN A 148 -15.06 -11.37 -17.92
CA GLN A 148 -15.61 -12.72 -17.85
C GLN A 148 -17.11 -12.78 -17.55
N LYS A 149 -17.70 -11.67 -17.06
CA LYS A 149 -19.13 -11.53 -16.72
C LYS A 149 -19.68 -12.73 -15.94
N PRO A 150 -19.05 -13.12 -14.82
CA PRO A 150 -19.46 -14.30 -14.07
C PRO A 150 -20.90 -14.13 -13.56
N LYS A 151 -21.70 -15.19 -13.66
CA LYS A 151 -23.09 -15.19 -13.19
C LYS A 151 -23.21 -15.38 -11.68
N THR A 152 -22.18 -15.93 -11.05
CA THR A 152 -22.18 -16.27 -9.61
C THR A 152 -20.86 -15.91 -9.00
N ALA A 153 -20.90 -15.35 -7.81
CA ALA A 153 -19.74 -15.12 -6.95
C ALA A 153 -19.98 -15.79 -5.59
N VAL A 154 -18.94 -16.33 -5.01
CA VAL A 154 -18.95 -16.92 -3.67
C VAL A 154 -17.99 -16.13 -2.79
N LEU A 155 -18.48 -15.63 -1.65
CA LEU A 155 -17.66 -15.03 -0.62
C LEU A 155 -17.40 -16.07 0.47
N ALA A 156 -16.11 -16.31 0.74
CA ALA A 156 -15.67 -17.14 1.84
C ALA A 156 -15.26 -16.25 3.02
N GLY A 157 -16.13 -16.17 4.01
CA GLY A 157 -16.00 -15.28 5.17
C GLY A 157 -17.06 -14.17 5.18
N GLY A 158 -17.54 -13.82 6.34
CA GLY A 158 -18.59 -12.80 6.54
C GLY A 158 -18.33 -11.91 7.76
N GLY A 159 -17.07 -11.81 8.21
CA GLY A 159 -16.66 -10.90 9.27
C GLY A 159 -16.45 -9.46 8.78
N PHE A 160 -16.00 -8.60 9.70
CA PHE A 160 -15.69 -7.20 9.38
C PHE A 160 -14.35 -7.01 8.67
N ILE A 161 -13.54 -8.06 8.63
CA ILE A 161 -12.22 -8.08 8.00
C ILE A 161 -12.17 -9.23 7.00
#